data_c81402a5f97a406c753d0a8f2013e6c5
#
_entry.id   c81402a5f97a406c753d0a8f2013e6c5
#
_cell.length_a   1.000
_cell.length_b   1.000
_cell.length_c   1.000
_cell.angle_alpha   90.00
_cell.angle_beta   90.00
_cell.angle_gamma   90.00
#
_symmetry.space_group_name_H-M   'P 1'
#
loop_
_entity.id
_entity.type
_entity.pdbx_description
1 polymer ?
#
loop_
_entity_poly.entity_id
_entity_poly.type
_entity_poly.pdbx_seq_one_letter_code
_entity_poly.pdbx_strand_id
1 'polypeptide(L)'
;MRKFNCAFVGVVLAGFPALAAREVVVVEKTGAAIQRAIDAVAAEGGGRVTLTNGVYACATLYLKSGIDLHLAKDAVLQGSAKPADYDDVDDPRIKKAPERSKKAFLVCLAGENVSITGEGTIDGQGPLFYDRNVPPGHHFRKPTHPRTRMVQFWGCKNIRFEGVTFKDSPGWTFWLRMCEDIDVRNITIVGDQRMINNDGLHFDGCRRMRVADSTITTGDDCIIMRANRSPDGDSDLCEDLEVVNCRLDSACQAIRLGCPSDGTIRNGRFRKLTITGNNGILSYHPLRYLQEGTTGSCAMSNIVVEDCDITVRGSPIVFNVDPSITLTDFGNVVLRDLRLDAKGPIVLKGTSETPLRNMRLERISGRIAAAVPIEMQAVDGLVMTDVRLSSGCPKPAPFTWTWKSDSWESVP
;
A
#
# COMPACT_ATOMS: atom_id res chain seq x y z
N MET A 1 -11.93 34.84 -0.62
CA MET A 1 -11.71 33.55 -1.26
C MET A 1 -10.23 33.38 -1.54
N ARG A 2 -9.47 32.73 -0.65
CA ARG A 2 -8.08 32.35 -0.94
C ARG A 2 -8.14 31.13 -1.86
N LYS A 3 -7.57 31.23 -3.05
CA LYS A 3 -7.41 30.10 -3.95
C LYS A 3 -6.45 29.10 -3.29
N PHE A 4 -6.98 28.01 -2.76
CA PHE A 4 -6.16 26.87 -2.37
C PHE A 4 -5.58 26.26 -3.66
N ASN A 5 -4.38 26.63 -4.03
CA ASN A 5 -3.58 25.87 -4.94
C ASN A 5 -2.98 24.71 -4.14
N CYS A 6 -3.60 23.54 -4.17
CA CYS A 6 -2.88 22.28 -3.94
C CYS A 6 -1.92 22.13 -5.13
N ALA A 7 -0.83 22.86 -5.12
CA ALA A 7 0.26 22.60 -6.04
C ALA A 7 0.92 21.28 -5.59
N PHE A 8 0.41 20.19 -6.10
CA PHE A 8 1.12 18.91 -6.00
C PHE A 8 2.34 19.03 -6.91
N VAL A 9 3.51 19.15 -6.35
CA VAL A 9 4.76 18.98 -7.07
C VAL A 9 4.79 17.50 -7.46
N GLY A 10 4.70 17.19 -8.76
CA GLY A 10 4.77 15.80 -9.21
C GLY A 10 6.03 15.14 -8.65
N VAL A 11 5.91 13.89 -8.22
CA VAL A 11 7.06 13.12 -7.73
C VAL A 11 8.05 13.00 -8.87
N VAL A 12 9.15 13.75 -8.80
CA VAL A 12 10.27 13.66 -9.72
C VAL A 12 11.27 12.71 -9.07
N LEU A 13 11.29 11.48 -9.56
CA LEU A 13 12.31 10.53 -9.13
C LEU A 13 13.64 10.89 -9.83
N ALA A 14 14.74 10.82 -9.10
CA ALA A 14 16.06 10.90 -9.68
C ALA A 14 16.21 9.77 -10.73
N GLY A 15 16.78 10.07 -11.88
CA GLY A 15 17.03 9.04 -12.89
C GLY A 15 17.91 7.95 -12.31
N PHE A 16 17.53 6.68 -12.54
CA PHE A 16 18.41 5.57 -12.16
C PHE A 16 19.73 5.70 -12.95
N PRO A 17 20.89 5.66 -12.27
CA PRO A 17 22.16 5.59 -12.98
C PRO A 17 22.16 4.33 -13.85
N ALA A 18 22.71 4.41 -15.05
CA ALA A 18 22.97 3.22 -15.83
C ALA A 18 23.87 2.31 -14.97
N LEU A 19 23.33 1.17 -14.54
CA LEU A 19 24.14 0.15 -13.87
C LEU A 19 25.34 -0.19 -14.75
N ALA A 20 26.51 -0.36 -14.14
CA ALA A 20 27.70 -0.81 -14.82
C ALA A 20 27.36 -2.03 -15.70
N ALA A 21 27.96 -2.11 -16.88
CA ALA A 21 27.61 -3.07 -17.93
C ALA A 21 27.82 -4.56 -17.57
N ARG A 22 28.10 -4.88 -16.30
CA ARG A 22 28.34 -6.26 -15.83
C ARG A 22 27.03 -7.00 -15.65
N GLU A 23 26.92 -8.14 -16.29
CA GLU A 23 25.84 -9.09 -16.10
C GLU A 23 26.40 -10.47 -15.76
N VAL A 24 25.82 -11.12 -14.75
CA VAL A 24 26.11 -12.49 -14.36
C VAL A 24 24.85 -13.32 -14.48
N VAL A 25 24.87 -14.34 -15.33
CA VAL A 25 23.76 -15.28 -15.46
C VAL A 25 23.95 -16.43 -14.48
N VAL A 26 22.96 -16.67 -13.63
CA VAL A 26 22.97 -17.74 -12.64
C VAL A 26 22.53 -19.06 -13.31
N VAL A 27 23.43 -20.00 -13.42
CA VAL A 27 23.16 -21.31 -14.07
C VAL A 27 22.57 -22.32 -13.09
N GLU A 28 23.17 -22.43 -11.91
CA GLU A 28 22.72 -23.33 -10.85
C GLU A 28 21.47 -22.77 -10.17
N LYS A 29 20.39 -23.54 -10.14
CA LYS A 29 19.06 -23.07 -9.71
C LYS A 29 18.85 -23.19 -8.19
N THR A 30 19.76 -22.60 -7.41
CA THR A 30 19.74 -22.62 -5.95
C THR A 30 19.89 -21.21 -5.37
N GLY A 31 19.33 -20.97 -4.18
CA GLY A 31 19.50 -19.71 -3.45
C GLY A 31 20.97 -19.38 -3.17
N ALA A 32 21.78 -20.40 -2.87
CA ALA A 32 23.21 -20.24 -2.63
C ALA A 32 23.97 -19.71 -3.86
N ALA A 33 23.61 -20.18 -5.06
CA ALA A 33 24.21 -19.70 -6.30
C ALA A 33 23.80 -18.24 -6.61
N ILE A 34 22.53 -17.91 -6.36
CA ILE A 34 22.06 -16.53 -6.52
C ILE A 34 22.80 -15.62 -5.55
N GLN A 35 22.92 -16.01 -4.27
CA GLN A 35 23.60 -15.17 -3.29
C GLN A 35 25.08 -14.96 -3.63
N ARG A 36 25.79 -16.03 -4.07
CA ARG A 36 27.18 -15.89 -4.53
C ARG A 36 27.31 -14.92 -5.71
N ALA A 37 26.36 -14.96 -6.65
CA ALA A 37 26.36 -14.04 -7.80
C ALA A 37 26.12 -12.59 -7.36
N ILE A 38 25.15 -12.36 -6.47
CA ILE A 38 24.89 -11.04 -5.87
C ILE A 38 26.16 -10.53 -5.17
N ASP A 39 26.79 -11.37 -4.34
CA ASP A 39 27.98 -10.97 -3.58
C ASP A 39 29.17 -10.62 -4.50
N ALA A 40 29.39 -11.40 -5.53
CA ALA A 40 30.46 -11.18 -6.50
C ALA A 40 30.24 -9.88 -7.31
N VAL A 41 29.02 -9.69 -7.81
CA VAL A 41 28.67 -8.50 -8.59
C VAL A 41 28.74 -7.23 -7.73
N ALA A 42 28.27 -7.30 -6.50
CA ALA A 42 28.31 -6.18 -5.56
C ALA A 42 29.75 -5.81 -5.18
N ALA A 43 30.64 -6.78 -4.98
CA ALA A 43 32.06 -6.55 -4.69
C ALA A 43 32.80 -5.82 -5.80
N GLU A 44 32.29 -5.87 -7.04
CA GLU A 44 32.87 -5.19 -8.20
C GLU A 44 32.14 -3.88 -8.56
N GLY A 45 31.33 -3.36 -7.62
CA GLY A 45 30.66 -2.08 -7.78
C GLY A 45 29.24 -2.14 -8.34
N GLY A 46 28.67 -3.34 -8.51
CA GLY A 46 27.29 -3.55 -8.91
C GLY A 46 27.13 -4.05 -10.34
N GLY A 47 25.88 -4.33 -10.70
CA GLY A 47 25.51 -4.86 -12.01
C GLY A 47 24.24 -5.70 -11.96
N ARG A 48 24.03 -6.51 -12.98
CA ARG A 48 22.84 -7.35 -13.13
C ARG A 48 23.15 -8.79 -12.78
N VAL A 49 22.28 -9.40 -11.97
CA VAL A 49 22.25 -10.84 -11.70
C VAL A 49 21.01 -11.40 -12.36
N THR A 50 21.18 -12.20 -13.42
CA THR A 50 20.08 -12.68 -14.27
C THR A 50 19.72 -14.13 -13.93
N LEU A 51 18.45 -14.35 -13.62
CA LEU A 51 17.81 -15.65 -13.52
C LEU A 51 17.10 -15.95 -14.84
N THR A 52 17.50 -17.04 -15.50
CA THR A 52 16.90 -17.49 -16.76
C THR A 52 15.75 -18.47 -16.50
N ASN A 53 15.11 -18.95 -17.58
CA ASN A 53 14.01 -19.91 -17.49
C ASN A 53 14.26 -21.06 -16.48
N GLY A 54 13.27 -21.34 -15.66
CA GLY A 54 13.22 -22.44 -14.69
C GLY A 54 13.01 -21.99 -13.25
N VAL A 55 12.92 -22.95 -12.34
CA VAL A 55 12.60 -22.70 -10.93
C VAL A 55 13.89 -22.65 -10.10
N TYR A 56 14.08 -21.55 -9.40
CA TYR A 56 15.17 -21.31 -8.46
C TYR A 56 14.59 -21.41 -7.04
N ALA A 57 14.82 -22.54 -6.39
CA ALA A 57 14.35 -22.74 -5.01
C ALA A 57 15.29 -22.08 -4.01
N CYS A 58 14.77 -21.25 -3.13
CA CYS A 58 15.57 -20.58 -2.14
C CYS A 58 14.77 -20.14 -0.89
N ALA A 59 15.47 -19.63 0.08
CA ALA A 59 14.93 -18.98 1.26
C ALA A 59 15.39 -17.51 1.27
N THR A 60 15.90 -16.98 2.36
CA THR A 60 16.33 -15.59 2.43
C THR A 60 17.47 -15.29 1.45
N LEU A 61 17.29 -14.21 0.67
CA LEU A 61 18.33 -13.63 -0.18
C LEU A 61 18.57 -12.17 0.23
N TYR A 62 19.83 -11.79 0.32
CA TYR A 62 20.24 -10.43 0.66
C TYR A 62 20.72 -9.69 -0.58
N LEU A 63 19.94 -8.69 -1.02
CA LEU A 63 20.34 -7.77 -2.06
C LEU A 63 21.27 -6.71 -1.48
N LYS A 64 22.15 -6.17 -2.33
CA LYS A 64 23.18 -5.19 -1.99
C LYS A 64 23.06 -3.96 -2.88
N SER A 65 23.75 -2.89 -2.50
CA SER A 65 23.84 -1.68 -3.34
C SER A 65 24.33 -1.98 -4.75
N GLY A 66 23.74 -1.30 -5.72
CA GLY A 66 24.11 -1.45 -7.13
C GLY A 66 23.62 -2.74 -7.80
N ILE A 67 22.77 -3.54 -7.18
CA ILE A 67 22.30 -4.81 -7.74
C ILE A 67 20.95 -4.65 -8.44
N ASP A 68 20.88 -5.14 -9.69
CA ASP A 68 19.66 -5.45 -10.39
C ASP A 68 19.46 -6.97 -10.41
N LEU A 69 18.54 -7.49 -9.59
CA LEU A 69 18.10 -8.89 -9.68
C LEU A 69 17.09 -9.00 -10.81
N HIS A 70 17.53 -9.54 -11.95
CA HIS A 70 16.73 -9.63 -13.16
C HIS A 70 16.15 -11.05 -13.35
N LEU A 71 14.84 -11.16 -13.40
CA LEU A 71 14.14 -12.40 -13.68
C LEU A 71 13.68 -12.38 -15.13
N ALA A 72 14.37 -13.11 -16.00
CA ALA A 72 13.94 -13.27 -17.38
C ALA A 72 12.55 -13.92 -17.45
N LYS A 73 11.90 -13.81 -18.60
CA LYS A 73 10.62 -14.48 -18.84
C LYS A 73 10.75 -15.98 -18.50
N ASP A 74 9.71 -16.52 -17.86
CA ASP A 74 9.65 -17.92 -17.41
C ASP A 74 10.67 -18.31 -16.29
N ALA A 75 11.41 -17.38 -15.74
CA ALA A 75 12.15 -17.57 -14.50
C ALA A 75 11.19 -17.51 -13.29
N VAL A 76 11.31 -18.49 -12.40
CA VAL A 76 10.54 -18.52 -11.14
C VAL A 76 11.51 -18.56 -9.96
N LEU A 77 11.53 -17.50 -9.18
CA LEU A 77 12.20 -17.48 -7.89
C LEU A 77 11.21 -17.96 -6.84
N GLN A 78 11.38 -19.21 -6.38
CA GLN A 78 10.42 -19.87 -5.49
C GLN A 78 10.94 -19.92 -4.07
N GLY A 79 10.19 -19.30 -3.15
CA GLY A 79 10.47 -19.34 -1.72
C GLY A 79 10.19 -20.72 -1.11
N SER A 80 10.85 -21.03 0.01
CA SER A 80 10.54 -22.23 0.78
C SER A 80 9.14 -22.13 1.43
N ALA A 81 8.42 -23.24 1.49
CA ALA A 81 7.18 -23.33 2.25
C ALA A 81 7.41 -23.54 3.76
N LYS A 82 8.66 -23.61 4.21
CA LYS A 82 9.02 -23.85 5.61
C LYS A 82 9.55 -22.56 6.24
N PRO A 83 8.87 -21.98 7.24
CA PRO A 83 9.33 -20.75 7.90
C PRO A 83 10.74 -20.87 8.51
N ALA A 84 11.13 -22.08 8.94
CA ALA A 84 12.44 -22.32 9.55
C ALA A 84 13.62 -22.14 8.57
N ASP A 85 13.37 -22.20 7.25
CA ASP A 85 14.42 -22.04 6.26
C ASP A 85 14.83 -20.56 6.06
N TYR A 86 13.99 -19.62 6.53
CA TYR A 86 14.25 -18.20 6.39
C TYR A 86 14.95 -17.60 7.60
N ASP A 87 15.82 -16.64 7.35
CA ASP A 87 16.47 -15.88 8.39
C ASP A 87 15.50 -14.97 9.14
N ASP A 88 15.80 -14.71 10.41
CA ASP A 88 15.19 -13.62 11.15
C ASP A 88 15.89 -12.31 10.79
N VAL A 89 15.12 -11.41 10.19
CA VAL A 89 15.58 -10.06 9.87
C VAL A 89 15.06 -9.12 10.95
N ASP A 90 15.97 -8.60 11.74
CA ASP A 90 15.65 -7.76 12.91
C ASP A 90 16.10 -6.31 12.71
N ASP A 91 15.31 -5.39 13.21
CA ASP A 91 15.67 -3.99 13.36
C ASP A 91 15.51 -3.64 14.85
N PRO A 92 16.57 -3.28 15.56
CA PRO A 92 16.52 -2.96 17.00
C PRO A 92 15.59 -1.76 17.30
N ARG A 93 15.27 -0.95 16.30
CA ARG A 93 14.31 0.15 16.38
C ARG A 93 12.86 -0.32 16.44
N ILE A 94 12.59 -1.58 16.14
CA ILE A 94 11.24 -2.17 16.16
C ILE A 94 11.11 -3.09 17.35
N LYS A 95 10.45 -2.63 18.41
CA LYS A 95 10.24 -3.43 19.63
C LYS A 95 9.43 -4.70 19.37
N LYS A 96 8.47 -4.65 18.44
CA LYS A 96 7.59 -5.77 18.11
C LYS A 96 7.41 -5.86 16.61
N ALA A 97 7.91 -6.92 16.01
CA ALA A 97 7.73 -7.16 14.59
C ALA A 97 6.23 -7.24 14.24
N PRO A 98 5.75 -6.48 13.24
CA PRO A 98 4.38 -6.61 12.75
C PRO A 98 4.06 -8.08 12.45
N GLU A 99 2.81 -8.50 12.70
CA GLU A 99 2.37 -9.88 12.49
C GLU A 99 3.21 -10.94 13.23
N ARG A 100 3.99 -10.54 14.25
CA ARG A 100 4.86 -11.41 15.08
C ARG A 100 5.85 -12.22 14.23
N SER A 101 6.28 -11.71 13.09
CA SER A 101 7.23 -12.39 12.21
C SER A 101 8.42 -11.49 11.91
N LYS A 102 9.61 -12.07 11.99
CA LYS A 102 10.87 -11.48 11.53
C LYS A 102 11.37 -12.14 10.24
N LYS A 103 10.65 -13.12 9.72
CA LYS A 103 11.03 -13.89 8.52
C LYS A 103 10.84 -13.07 7.25
N ALA A 104 11.85 -13.04 6.39
CA ALA A 104 11.78 -12.37 5.10
C ALA A 104 12.50 -13.15 3.99
N PHE A 105 12.02 -12.98 2.75
CA PHE A 105 12.52 -13.67 1.58
C PHE A 105 13.60 -12.86 0.86
N LEU A 106 13.23 -11.66 0.36
CA LEU A 106 14.15 -10.75 -0.30
C LEU A 106 14.43 -9.56 0.62
N VAL A 107 15.68 -9.40 1.02
CA VAL A 107 16.08 -8.43 2.03
C VAL A 107 17.09 -7.46 1.45
N CYS A 108 16.92 -6.16 1.74
CA CYS A 108 17.94 -5.15 1.53
C CYS A 108 17.96 -4.19 2.71
N LEU A 109 19.13 -4.01 3.30
CA LEU A 109 19.33 -3.10 4.44
C LEU A 109 20.29 -1.99 4.03
N ALA A 110 19.85 -0.73 4.10
CA ALA A 110 20.62 0.46 3.77
C ALA A 110 21.28 0.41 2.37
N GLY A 111 20.62 -0.27 1.40
CA GLY A 111 21.13 -0.37 0.03
C GLY A 111 20.78 0.83 -0.82
N GLU A 112 21.65 1.18 -1.76
CA GLU A 112 21.41 2.22 -2.75
C GLU A 112 21.45 1.66 -4.18
N ASN A 113 20.58 2.18 -5.08
CA ASN A 113 20.50 1.75 -6.48
C ASN A 113 20.20 0.25 -6.60
N VAL A 114 19.13 -0.21 -5.94
CA VAL A 114 18.72 -1.62 -5.90
C VAL A 114 17.48 -1.82 -6.74
N SER A 115 17.49 -2.80 -7.62
CA SER A 115 16.32 -3.12 -8.43
C SER A 115 16.00 -4.61 -8.49
N ILE A 116 14.72 -4.90 -8.71
CA ILE A 116 14.20 -6.21 -9.08
C ILE A 116 13.42 -6.01 -10.36
N THR A 117 13.88 -6.60 -11.46
CA THR A 117 13.35 -6.31 -12.81
C THR A 117 13.08 -7.58 -13.61
N GLY A 118 12.40 -7.43 -14.75
CA GLY A 118 12.18 -8.52 -15.70
C GLY A 118 10.71 -8.94 -15.79
N GLU A 119 10.46 -10.09 -16.42
CA GLU A 119 9.10 -10.61 -16.68
C GLU A 119 8.83 -11.94 -15.94
N GLY A 120 9.73 -12.34 -15.05
CA GLY A 120 9.61 -13.58 -14.28
C GLY A 120 8.70 -13.45 -13.06
N THR A 121 8.64 -14.52 -12.28
CA THR A 121 7.77 -14.62 -11.11
C THR A 121 8.58 -14.86 -9.84
N ILE A 122 8.22 -14.16 -8.77
CA ILE A 122 8.65 -14.45 -7.40
C ILE A 122 7.44 -15.07 -6.69
N ASP A 123 7.54 -16.37 -6.36
CA ASP A 123 6.46 -17.16 -5.76
C ASP A 123 6.75 -17.43 -4.27
N GLY A 124 5.98 -16.84 -3.38
CA GLY A 124 6.11 -17.04 -1.93
C GLY A 124 5.47 -18.31 -1.40
N GLN A 125 4.74 -19.06 -2.24
CA GLN A 125 4.01 -20.29 -1.87
C GLN A 125 3.02 -20.08 -0.69
N GLY A 126 2.48 -18.87 -0.55
CA GLY A 126 1.66 -18.44 0.58
C GLY A 126 0.59 -19.42 1.04
N PRO A 127 -0.25 -20.00 0.15
CA PRO A 127 -1.29 -20.93 0.56
C PRO A 127 -0.79 -22.16 1.35
N LEU A 128 0.49 -22.51 1.25
CA LEU A 128 1.09 -23.63 2.00
C LEU A 128 1.37 -23.31 3.47
N PHE A 129 1.35 -22.03 3.82
CA PHE A 129 1.52 -21.56 5.20
C PHE A 129 0.22 -21.58 6.01
N TYR A 130 -0.94 -21.77 5.36
CA TYR A 130 -2.26 -21.66 5.99
C TYR A 130 -2.98 -23.00 6.07
N ASP A 131 -3.81 -23.18 7.08
CA ASP A 131 -4.81 -24.24 7.06
C ASP A 131 -5.95 -23.85 6.11
N ARG A 132 -6.00 -24.53 4.98
CA ARG A 132 -6.97 -24.34 3.90
C ARG A 132 -8.24 -25.15 4.06
N ASN A 133 -8.35 -25.97 5.12
CA ASN A 133 -9.56 -26.74 5.40
C ASN A 133 -10.64 -25.85 6.02
N VAL A 134 -11.20 -25.01 5.18
CA VAL A 134 -12.26 -24.06 5.52
C VAL A 134 -13.39 -24.14 4.48
N PRO A 135 -14.63 -23.78 4.85
CA PRO A 135 -15.73 -23.74 3.88
C PRO A 135 -15.44 -22.79 2.72
N PRO A 136 -16.01 -23.03 1.53
CA PRO A 136 -15.90 -22.12 0.39
C PRO A 136 -16.28 -20.69 0.76
N GLY A 137 -15.51 -19.71 0.28
CA GLY A 137 -15.73 -18.28 0.55
C GLY A 137 -15.24 -17.78 1.91
N HIS A 138 -14.70 -18.65 2.76
CA HIS A 138 -14.11 -18.25 4.04
C HIS A 138 -12.59 -18.01 3.89
N HIS A 139 -12.05 -17.10 4.71
CA HIS A 139 -10.62 -16.93 4.84
C HIS A 139 -9.95 -18.19 5.38
N PHE A 140 -8.75 -18.47 4.94
CA PHE A 140 -7.91 -19.50 5.50
C PHE A 140 -7.62 -19.22 6.98
N ARG A 141 -7.45 -20.28 7.79
CA ARG A 141 -7.07 -20.08 9.18
C ARG A 141 -5.64 -19.60 9.28
N LYS A 142 -5.45 -18.49 10.00
CA LYS A 142 -4.13 -17.91 10.23
C LYS A 142 -3.25 -18.91 10.99
N PRO A 143 -2.04 -19.20 10.52
CA PRO A 143 -1.14 -20.12 11.22
C PRO A 143 -0.63 -19.51 12.52
N THR A 144 -0.23 -20.37 13.44
CA THR A 144 0.41 -19.98 14.71
C THR A 144 1.92 -19.71 14.53
N HIS A 145 2.53 -20.32 13.52
CA HIS A 145 3.93 -20.08 13.18
C HIS A 145 4.14 -18.76 12.42
N PRO A 146 5.34 -18.20 12.41
CA PRO A 146 5.65 -17.00 11.64
C PRO A 146 5.39 -17.19 10.15
N ARG A 147 4.96 -16.14 9.48
CA ARG A 147 4.80 -16.07 8.02
C ARG A 147 5.87 -15.18 7.42
N THR A 148 6.41 -15.58 6.29
CA THR A 148 7.47 -14.85 5.60
C THR A 148 6.91 -13.63 4.88
N ARG A 149 7.55 -12.46 4.99
CA ARG A 149 7.35 -11.33 4.08
C ARG A 149 8.15 -11.57 2.81
N MET A 150 7.60 -11.17 1.66
CA MET A 150 8.29 -11.45 0.40
C MET A 150 9.44 -10.45 0.15
N VAL A 151 9.20 -9.15 0.30
CA VAL A 151 10.21 -8.10 0.11
C VAL A 151 10.27 -7.24 1.36
N GLN A 152 11.46 -7.14 1.96
CA GLN A 152 11.71 -6.34 3.15
C GLN A 152 12.95 -5.47 2.95
N PHE A 153 12.73 -4.19 2.60
CA PHE A 153 13.79 -3.22 2.38
C PHE A 153 13.71 -2.10 3.41
N TRP A 154 14.81 -1.83 4.10
CA TRP A 154 14.89 -0.85 5.17
C TRP A 154 16.02 0.15 4.95
N GLY A 155 15.71 1.46 5.02
CA GLY A 155 16.68 2.52 4.87
C GLY A 155 17.34 2.58 3.49
N CYS A 156 16.69 2.04 2.47
CA CYS A 156 17.23 1.96 1.12
C CYS A 156 16.88 3.21 0.31
N LYS A 157 17.72 3.53 -0.69
CA LYS A 157 17.51 4.67 -1.59
C LYS A 157 17.62 4.26 -3.05
N ASN A 158 16.85 4.97 -3.89
CA ASN A 158 16.83 4.74 -5.32
C ASN A 158 16.52 3.27 -5.67
N ILE A 159 15.27 2.88 -5.40
CA ILE A 159 14.77 1.50 -5.50
C ILE A 159 13.84 1.39 -6.71
N ARG A 160 13.98 0.33 -7.50
CA ARG A 160 13.08 0.05 -8.61
C ARG A 160 12.56 -1.38 -8.61
N PHE A 161 11.25 -1.51 -8.79
CA PHE A 161 10.57 -2.77 -9.07
C PHE A 161 9.85 -2.65 -10.40
N GLU A 162 10.19 -3.48 -11.39
CA GLU A 162 9.66 -3.33 -12.74
C GLU A 162 9.40 -4.66 -13.44
N GLY A 163 8.17 -4.85 -13.94
CA GLY A 163 7.77 -5.94 -14.82
C GLY A 163 7.49 -7.29 -14.15
N VAL A 164 7.98 -7.50 -12.94
CA VAL A 164 7.97 -8.78 -12.22
C VAL A 164 6.57 -9.09 -11.64
N THR A 165 6.22 -10.37 -11.62
CA THR A 165 5.05 -10.88 -10.90
C THR A 165 5.45 -11.36 -9.51
N PHE A 166 4.82 -10.79 -8.46
CA PHE A 166 4.93 -11.22 -7.06
C PHE A 166 3.70 -12.04 -6.71
N LYS A 167 3.88 -13.33 -6.49
CA LYS A 167 2.79 -14.29 -6.35
C LYS A 167 2.75 -14.89 -4.96
N ASP A 168 1.56 -14.93 -4.38
CA ASP A 168 1.24 -15.69 -3.16
C ASP A 168 2.23 -15.45 -2.01
N SER A 169 2.40 -14.21 -1.59
CA SER A 169 3.16 -13.90 -0.38
C SER A 169 2.47 -14.46 0.86
N PRO A 170 3.15 -15.19 1.76
CA PRO A 170 2.54 -15.74 2.98
C PRO A 170 2.11 -14.68 4.00
N GLY A 171 2.76 -13.54 3.98
CA GLY A 171 2.47 -12.33 4.76
C GLY A 171 2.50 -11.11 3.85
N TRP A 172 2.86 -9.95 4.37
CA TRP A 172 2.98 -8.74 3.55
C TRP A 172 3.92 -8.97 2.36
N THR A 173 3.46 -8.62 1.17
CA THR A 173 4.28 -8.78 -0.05
C THR A 173 5.46 -7.83 0.00
N PHE A 174 5.23 -6.56 0.33
CA PHE A 174 6.29 -5.58 0.52
C PHE A 174 6.22 -4.95 1.91
N TRP A 175 7.36 -4.77 2.54
CA TRP A 175 7.55 -3.88 3.66
C TRP A 175 8.77 -3.01 3.40
N LEU A 176 8.50 -1.82 2.86
CA LEU A 176 9.50 -0.79 2.59
C LEU A 176 9.46 0.18 3.76
N ARG A 177 10.55 0.29 4.50
CA ARG A 177 10.62 1.12 5.69
C ARG A 177 11.77 2.12 5.61
N MET A 178 11.46 3.41 5.86
CA MET A 178 12.43 4.51 5.79
C MET A 178 13.21 4.53 4.46
N CYS A 179 12.55 4.17 3.37
CA CYS A 179 13.13 4.15 2.04
C CYS A 179 12.78 5.42 1.27
N GLU A 180 13.64 5.80 0.34
CA GLU A 180 13.49 7.01 -0.46
C GLU A 180 13.69 6.71 -1.95
N ASP A 181 13.03 7.51 -2.80
CA ASP A 181 13.13 7.41 -4.26
C ASP A 181 12.76 6.03 -4.78
N ILE A 182 11.47 5.67 -4.61
CA ILE A 182 10.94 4.35 -4.93
C ILE A 182 10.11 4.41 -6.21
N ASP A 183 10.49 3.65 -7.23
CA ASP A 183 9.75 3.49 -8.48
C ASP A 183 9.23 2.05 -8.63
N VAL A 184 7.92 1.92 -8.65
CA VAL A 184 7.21 0.64 -8.84
C VAL A 184 6.38 0.77 -10.10
N ARG A 185 6.66 -0.04 -11.13
CA ARG A 185 5.93 0.05 -12.39
C ARG A 185 5.79 -1.27 -13.12
N ASN A 186 4.67 -1.41 -13.81
CA ASN A 186 4.34 -2.62 -14.59
C ASN A 186 4.46 -3.92 -13.80
N ILE A 187 4.31 -3.89 -12.47
CA ILE A 187 4.33 -5.11 -11.66
C ILE A 187 2.94 -5.73 -11.54
N THR A 188 2.92 -7.03 -11.29
CA THR A 188 1.72 -7.75 -10.87
C THR A 188 1.93 -8.29 -9.46
N ILE A 189 1.05 -7.96 -8.52
CA ILE A 189 0.93 -8.66 -7.24
C ILE A 189 -0.34 -9.49 -7.31
N VAL A 190 -0.22 -10.80 -7.10
CA VAL A 190 -1.36 -11.70 -7.08
C VAL A 190 -1.28 -12.63 -5.88
N GLY A 191 -2.23 -12.52 -4.96
CA GLY A 191 -2.37 -13.38 -3.80
C GLY A 191 -3.76 -13.99 -3.71
N ASP A 192 -3.88 -15.19 -3.15
CA ASP A 192 -5.19 -15.76 -2.85
C ASP A 192 -5.92 -14.84 -1.86
N GLN A 193 -7.06 -14.32 -2.26
CA GLN A 193 -7.86 -13.37 -1.46
C GLN A 193 -8.42 -13.98 -0.16
N ARG A 194 -8.28 -15.27 0.04
CA ARG A 194 -8.62 -15.94 1.30
C ARG A 194 -7.49 -15.93 2.32
N MET A 195 -6.28 -15.57 1.92
CA MET A 195 -5.18 -15.34 2.87
C MET A 195 -5.35 -13.99 3.55
N ILE A 196 -5.17 -13.96 4.86
CA ILE A 196 -5.16 -12.73 5.64
C ILE A 196 -3.74 -12.20 5.77
N ASN A 197 -3.57 -10.88 5.81
CA ASN A 197 -2.28 -10.19 5.92
C ASN A 197 -1.30 -10.51 4.76
N ASN A 198 -1.80 -10.82 3.57
CA ASN A 198 -0.99 -10.87 2.35
C ASN A 198 -1.11 -9.54 1.59
N ASP A 199 -0.91 -8.45 2.33
CA ASP A 199 -0.96 -7.09 1.83
C ASP A 199 0.00 -6.88 0.63
N GLY A 200 -0.27 -5.85 -0.18
CA GLY A 200 0.56 -5.51 -1.32
C GLY A 200 1.78 -4.67 -0.93
N LEU A 201 1.68 -3.36 -1.11
CA LEU A 201 2.77 -2.41 -0.93
C LEU A 201 2.62 -1.63 0.39
N HIS A 202 3.46 -1.93 1.38
CA HIS A 202 3.58 -1.13 2.60
C HIS A 202 4.73 -0.12 2.48
N PHE A 203 4.40 1.16 2.48
CA PHE A 203 5.33 2.29 2.59
C PHE A 203 5.29 2.81 4.04
N ASP A 204 6.28 2.47 4.84
CA ASP A 204 6.39 2.82 6.27
C ASP A 204 7.53 3.84 6.48
N GLY A 205 7.19 5.11 6.68
CA GLY A 205 8.18 6.19 6.78
C GLY A 205 8.95 6.45 5.49
N CYS A 206 8.36 6.14 4.34
CA CYS A 206 9.00 6.29 3.02
C CYS A 206 8.72 7.67 2.41
N ARG A 207 9.58 8.09 1.47
CA ARG A 207 9.49 9.39 0.81
C ARG A 207 9.76 9.27 -0.70
N ARG A 208 9.04 10.09 -1.48
CA ARG A 208 9.16 10.17 -2.96
C ARG A 208 8.94 8.82 -3.62
N MET A 209 7.70 8.36 -3.57
CA MET A 209 7.29 7.05 -4.09
C MET A 209 6.36 7.20 -5.29
N ARG A 210 6.57 6.38 -6.28
CA ARG A 210 5.69 6.28 -7.44
C ARG A 210 5.29 4.84 -7.70
N VAL A 211 3.99 4.60 -7.85
CA VAL A 211 3.43 3.31 -8.29
C VAL A 211 2.64 3.55 -9.57
N ALA A 212 2.99 2.88 -10.66
CA ALA A 212 2.35 3.10 -11.95
C ALA A 212 2.08 1.80 -12.71
N ASP A 213 1.02 1.81 -13.52
CA ASP A 213 0.75 0.80 -14.54
C ASP A 213 0.75 -0.64 -14.00
N SER A 214 0.28 -0.81 -12.75
CA SER A 214 0.42 -2.06 -12.00
C SER A 214 -0.93 -2.66 -11.63
N THR A 215 -0.96 -3.99 -11.48
CA THR A 215 -2.15 -4.73 -11.03
C THR A 215 -1.86 -5.40 -9.69
N ILE A 216 -2.70 -5.14 -8.69
CA ILE A 216 -2.52 -5.62 -7.32
C ILE A 216 -3.80 -6.31 -6.85
N THR A 217 -3.72 -7.61 -6.57
CA THR A 217 -4.81 -8.43 -6.02
C THR A 217 -4.37 -9.07 -4.71
N THR A 218 -5.08 -8.76 -3.61
CA THR A 218 -4.68 -9.17 -2.26
C THR A 218 -5.87 -9.62 -1.41
N GLY A 219 -5.60 -10.43 -0.41
CA GLY A 219 -6.58 -10.77 0.62
C GLY A 219 -6.66 -9.73 1.75
N ASP A 220 -5.66 -8.85 1.87
CA ASP A 220 -5.64 -7.71 2.77
C ASP A 220 -5.41 -6.42 1.96
N ASP A 221 -4.83 -5.37 2.53
CA ASP A 221 -4.72 -4.05 1.89
C ASP A 221 -3.79 -4.06 0.66
N CYS A 222 -4.16 -3.37 -0.44
CA CYS A 222 -3.28 -3.34 -1.64
C CYS A 222 -2.13 -2.35 -1.50
N ILE A 223 -2.41 -1.10 -1.08
CA ILE A 223 -1.40 -0.04 -0.94
C ILE A 223 -1.59 0.67 0.39
N ILE A 224 -0.52 0.78 1.15
CA ILE A 224 -0.55 1.35 2.49
C ILE A 224 0.50 2.46 2.65
N MET A 225 0.08 3.65 3.08
CA MET A 225 0.96 4.68 3.63
C MET A 225 0.93 4.62 5.16
N ARG A 226 2.09 4.61 5.77
CA ARG A 226 2.26 4.47 7.21
C ARG A 226 3.40 5.34 7.71
N ALA A 227 3.29 5.87 8.91
CA ALA A 227 4.33 6.62 9.58
C ALA A 227 4.34 6.24 11.06
N ASN A 228 5.08 5.21 11.39
CA ASN A 228 5.25 4.77 12.78
C ASN A 228 6.49 5.37 13.36
N ARG A 229 6.36 6.15 14.45
CA ARG A 229 7.51 6.67 15.16
C ARG A 229 8.41 5.54 15.66
N SER A 230 9.67 5.68 15.35
CA SER A 230 10.72 4.89 15.98
C SER A 230 11.33 5.67 17.15
N PRO A 231 12.01 5.03 18.11
CA PRO A 231 12.65 5.72 19.21
C PRO A 231 13.68 6.78 18.78
N ASP A 232 14.22 6.66 17.59
CA ASP A 232 15.18 7.57 16.95
C ASP A 232 14.50 8.62 16.03
N GLY A 233 13.18 8.55 15.83
CA GLY A 233 12.41 9.52 15.06
C GLY A 233 12.47 9.37 13.53
N ASP A 234 13.23 8.45 12.99
CA ASP A 234 13.54 8.37 11.56
C ASP A 234 12.36 7.96 10.67
N SER A 235 11.36 7.31 11.22
CA SER A 235 10.18 6.84 10.47
C SER A 235 8.93 7.72 10.62
N ASP A 236 9.09 8.92 11.16
CA ASP A 236 7.96 9.80 11.52
C ASP A 236 7.23 10.43 10.34
N LEU A 237 7.77 10.32 9.12
CA LEU A 237 7.23 10.98 7.95
C LEU A 237 7.13 10.04 6.76
N CYS A 238 5.89 9.80 6.29
CA CYS A 238 5.60 9.14 5.02
C CYS A 238 4.97 10.15 4.07
N GLU A 239 5.66 10.51 2.99
CA GLU A 239 5.22 11.59 2.11
C GLU A 239 5.55 11.37 0.63
N ASP A 240 4.83 12.12 -0.22
CA ASP A 240 5.05 12.18 -1.65
C ASP A 240 4.85 10.82 -2.34
N LEU A 241 3.66 10.22 -2.18
CA LEU A 241 3.24 9.03 -2.93
C LEU A 241 2.36 9.43 -4.11
N GLU A 242 2.74 9.04 -5.31
CA GLU A 242 1.87 9.03 -6.48
C GLU A 242 1.51 7.59 -6.88
N VAL A 243 0.21 7.29 -6.98
CA VAL A 243 -0.31 6.04 -7.55
C VAL A 243 -1.11 6.37 -8.79
N VAL A 244 -0.73 5.82 -9.94
CA VAL A 244 -1.35 6.18 -11.22
C VAL A 244 -1.57 4.97 -12.13
N ASN A 245 -2.74 4.93 -12.79
CA ASN A 245 -3.08 3.93 -13.79
C ASN A 245 -2.93 2.49 -13.27
N CYS A 246 -3.45 2.22 -12.06
CA CYS A 246 -3.37 0.92 -11.41
C CYS A 246 -4.75 0.28 -11.27
N ARG A 247 -4.76 -1.05 -11.26
CA ARG A 247 -5.93 -1.87 -10.91
C ARG A 247 -5.70 -2.49 -9.53
N LEU A 248 -6.60 -2.20 -8.61
CA LEU A 248 -6.52 -2.66 -7.22
C LEU A 248 -7.75 -3.50 -6.89
N ASP A 249 -7.54 -4.75 -6.48
CA ASP A 249 -8.60 -5.65 -6.04
C ASP A 249 -8.27 -6.23 -4.67
N SER A 250 -8.98 -5.82 -3.64
CA SER A 250 -8.70 -6.20 -2.27
C SER A 250 -9.90 -6.88 -1.60
N ALA A 251 -9.64 -7.96 -0.87
CA ALA A 251 -10.65 -8.50 0.04
C ALA A 251 -10.79 -7.67 1.34
N CYS A 252 -9.92 -6.69 1.56
CA CYS A 252 -9.94 -5.76 2.71
C CYS A 252 -10.05 -4.30 2.23
N GLN A 253 -8.95 -3.57 2.06
CA GLN A 253 -8.94 -2.19 1.59
C GLN A 253 -8.05 -2.05 0.34
N ALA A 254 -8.51 -1.35 -0.69
CA ALA A 254 -7.64 -1.09 -1.84
C ALA A 254 -6.51 -0.13 -1.47
N ILE A 255 -6.80 0.92 -0.72
CA ILE A 255 -5.81 1.89 -0.22
C ILE A 255 -6.06 2.11 1.26
N ARG A 256 -4.99 2.05 2.04
CA ARG A 256 -5.03 2.36 3.46
C ARG A 256 -4.07 3.48 3.82
N LEU A 257 -4.59 4.50 4.48
CA LEU A 257 -3.83 5.65 4.96
C LEU A 257 -3.71 5.56 6.48
N GLY A 258 -2.52 5.27 6.97
CA GLY A 258 -2.27 4.99 8.38
C GLY A 258 -2.54 3.54 8.76
N CYS A 259 -2.79 3.29 10.04
CA CYS A 259 -3.10 2.01 10.69
C CYS A 259 -1.92 1.04 10.91
N PRO A 260 -1.36 1.09 12.07
CA PRO A 260 -1.31 2.24 12.95
C PRO A 260 -0.36 3.29 12.41
N SER A 261 -0.53 4.52 12.82
CA SER A 261 0.42 5.60 12.55
C SER A 261 0.34 6.62 13.65
N ASP A 262 1.46 7.14 14.05
CA ASP A 262 1.60 8.20 15.04
C ASP A 262 2.56 9.32 14.58
N GLY A 263 3.07 9.19 13.36
CA GLY A 263 3.83 10.22 12.64
C GLY A 263 2.99 10.99 11.63
N THR A 264 3.63 11.59 10.65
CA THR A 264 3.00 12.42 9.61
C THR A 264 2.84 11.64 8.30
N ILE A 265 1.63 11.65 7.75
CA ILE A 265 1.32 11.14 6.41
C ILE A 265 0.84 12.32 5.57
N ARG A 266 1.49 12.60 4.44
CA ARG A 266 1.07 13.71 3.58
C ARG A 266 1.42 13.53 2.11
N ASN A 267 0.79 14.38 1.27
CA ASN A 267 1.07 14.45 -0.16
C ASN A 267 0.84 13.11 -0.88
N GLY A 268 -0.30 12.45 -0.61
CA GLY A 268 -0.74 11.27 -1.35
C GLY A 268 -1.59 11.65 -2.55
N ARG A 269 -1.24 11.18 -3.76
CA ARG A 269 -2.03 11.37 -4.97
C ARG A 269 -2.37 10.06 -5.63
N PHE A 270 -3.65 9.79 -5.76
CA PHE A 270 -4.22 8.56 -6.30
C PHE A 270 -5.08 8.90 -7.51
N ARG A 271 -4.67 8.49 -8.71
CA ARG A 271 -5.36 8.89 -9.93
C ARG A 271 -5.43 7.80 -10.99
N LYS A 272 -6.50 7.82 -11.78
CA LYS A 272 -6.76 6.85 -12.86
C LYS A 272 -6.72 5.42 -12.34
N LEU A 273 -7.40 5.19 -11.20
CA LEU A 273 -7.45 3.87 -10.59
C LEU A 273 -8.77 3.16 -10.92
N THR A 274 -8.67 1.86 -11.15
CA THR A 274 -9.81 0.96 -11.10
C THR A 274 -9.73 0.17 -9.80
N ILE A 275 -10.68 0.39 -8.91
CA ILE A 275 -10.71 -0.22 -7.58
C ILE A 275 -11.89 -1.16 -7.49
N THR A 276 -11.63 -2.42 -7.09
CA THR A 276 -12.64 -3.44 -6.85
C THR A 276 -12.40 -4.14 -5.50
N GLY A 277 -13.35 -4.99 -5.09
CA GLY A 277 -13.18 -5.81 -3.89
C GLY A 277 -14.08 -5.43 -2.74
N ASN A 278 -13.53 -5.34 -1.52
CA ASN A 278 -14.34 -5.11 -0.33
C ASN A 278 -14.55 -3.62 -0.04
N ASN A 279 -13.49 -2.87 0.24
CA ASN A 279 -13.58 -1.42 0.43
C ASN A 279 -12.57 -0.68 -0.46
N GLY A 280 -12.82 0.60 -0.71
CA GLY A 280 -11.95 1.44 -1.50
C GLY A 280 -10.82 2.05 -0.68
N ILE A 281 -10.96 3.30 -0.28
CA ILE A 281 -9.93 4.07 0.43
C ILE A 281 -10.32 4.23 1.89
N LEU A 282 -9.44 3.82 2.78
CA LEU A 282 -9.68 3.88 4.21
C LEU A 282 -8.58 4.63 4.95
N SER A 283 -8.98 5.57 5.80
CA SER A 283 -8.18 6.11 6.87
C SER A 283 -8.92 5.91 8.20
N TYR A 284 -8.44 4.96 9.00
CA TYR A 284 -8.96 4.67 10.33
C TYR A 284 -7.84 4.10 11.19
N HIS A 285 -7.59 4.70 12.36
CA HIS A 285 -6.44 4.44 13.20
C HIS A 285 -6.85 3.99 14.60
N PRO A 286 -7.33 2.76 14.78
CA PRO A 286 -7.74 2.29 16.09
C PRO A 286 -6.54 2.08 17.02
N LEU A 287 -6.66 2.55 18.26
CA LEU A 287 -5.61 2.47 19.28
C LEU A 287 -5.01 1.06 19.46
N ARG A 288 -5.85 0.03 19.33
CA ARG A 288 -5.44 -1.38 19.48
C ARG A 288 -4.33 -1.85 18.53
N TYR A 289 -4.07 -1.10 17.44
CA TYR A 289 -3.02 -1.42 16.48
C TYR A 289 -1.73 -0.65 16.69
N LEU A 290 -1.70 0.28 17.64
CA LEU A 290 -0.49 1.03 17.91
C LEU A 290 0.59 0.14 18.52
N GLN A 291 1.82 0.45 18.19
CA GLN A 291 2.97 -0.19 18.83
C GLN A 291 3.10 0.31 20.28
N GLU A 292 3.60 -0.56 21.15
CA GLU A 292 3.86 -0.19 22.53
C GLU A 292 4.85 0.97 22.61
N GLY A 293 4.50 1.99 23.37
CA GLY A 293 5.30 3.20 23.55
C GLY A 293 5.10 4.27 22.49
N THR A 294 4.13 4.12 21.57
CA THR A 294 3.68 5.18 20.65
C THR A 294 2.52 5.96 21.24
N THR A 295 2.36 7.23 20.81
CA THR A 295 1.36 8.15 21.38
C THR A 295 -0.02 8.00 20.75
N GLY A 296 -0.14 7.31 19.63
CA GLY A 296 -1.36 7.26 18.84
C GLY A 296 -1.68 8.56 18.09
N SER A 297 -0.80 9.55 18.17
CA SER A 297 -0.94 10.83 17.48
C SER A 297 -0.44 10.71 16.04
N CYS A 298 -1.21 11.25 15.08
CA CYS A 298 -0.86 11.25 13.66
C CYS A 298 -1.27 12.59 13.05
N ALA A 299 -0.55 13.06 12.06
CA ALA A 299 -0.99 14.14 11.18
C ALA A 299 -1.21 13.57 9.77
N MET A 300 -2.34 13.95 9.15
CA MET A 300 -2.65 13.52 7.78
C MET A 300 -3.14 14.69 6.95
N SER A 301 -2.49 14.95 5.81
CA SER A 301 -2.88 16.09 4.97
C SER A 301 -2.49 15.94 3.51
N ASN A 302 -3.12 16.78 2.68
CA ASN A 302 -2.84 16.87 1.24
C ASN A 302 -3.02 15.52 0.52
N ILE A 303 -4.20 14.92 0.67
CA ILE A 303 -4.59 13.69 -0.03
C ILE A 303 -5.48 14.04 -1.21
N VAL A 304 -5.13 13.59 -2.39
CA VAL A 304 -5.90 13.80 -3.62
C VAL A 304 -6.25 12.45 -4.24
N VAL A 305 -7.55 12.23 -4.44
CA VAL A 305 -8.08 11.06 -5.17
C VAL A 305 -8.86 11.61 -6.37
N GLU A 306 -8.43 11.23 -7.57
CA GLU A 306 -9.02 11.79 -8.78
C GLU A 306 -9.08 10.81 -9.94
N ASP A 307 -10.12 10.97 -10.77
CA ASP A 307 -10.35 10.17 -11.98
C ASP A 307 -10.29 8.66 -11.71
N CYS A 308 -11.11 8.19 -10.75
CA CYS A 308 -11.13 6.79 -10.33
C CYS A 308 -12.51 6.15 -10.50
N ASP A 309 -12.51 4.87 -10.88
CA ASP A 309 -13.66 3.98 -10.86
C ASP A 309 -13.57 3.09 -9.63
N ILE A 310 -14.56 3.17 -8.72
CA ILE A 310 -14.57 2.43 -7.45
C ILE A 310 -15.84 1.58 -7.36
N THR A 311 -15.69 0.26 -7.51
CA THR A 311 -16.78 -0.73 -7.40
C THR A 311 -16.50 -1.67 -6.24
N VAL A 312 -17.21 -1.50 -5.11
CA VAL A 312 -16.87 -2.22 -3.86
C VAL A 312 -18.12 -2.73 -3.13
N ARG A 313 -17.92 -3.81 -2.36
CA ARG A 313 -18.99 -4.42 -1.54
C ARG A 313 -19.27 -3.65 -0.25
N GLY A 314 -18.33 -2.91 0.25
CA GLY A 314 -18.41 -2.06 1.43
C GLY A 314 -18.43 -0.59 1.07
N SER A 315 -17.69 0.23 1.81
CA SER A 315 -17.60 1.68 1.61
C SER A 315 -16.53 2.06 0.61
N PRO A 316 -16.83 2.98 -0.32
CA PRO A 316 -15.84 3.41 -1.32
C PRO A 316 -14.76 4.30 -0.70
N ILE A 317 -15.11 5.11 0.29
CA ILE A 317 -14.24 6.06 0.96
C ILE A 317 -14.62 6.14 2.43
N VAL A 318 -13.63 6.00 3.32
CA VAL A 318 -13.79 6.13 4.77
C VAL A 318 -12.64 6.97 5.32
N PHE A 319 -12.96 8.15 5.81
CA PHE A 319 -12.10 8.96 6.66
C PHE A 319 -12.77 9.04 8.03
N ASN A 320 -12.26 8.29 9.00
CA ASN A 320 -12.86 8.16 10.31
C ASN A 320 -11.79 8.30 11.40
N VAL A 321 -11.96 9.28 12.26
CA VAL A 321 -11.14 9.48 13.45
C VAL A 321 -11.73 8.65 14.57
N ASP A 322 -10.96 7.69 15.10
CA ASP A 322 -11.35 6.94 16.29
C ASP A 322 -11.37 7.87 17.51
N PRO A 323 -12.46 7.89 18.30
CA PRO A 323 -12.53 8.75 19.49
C PRO A 323 -11.43 8.50 20.53
N SER A 324 -10.80 7.33 20.50
CA SER A 324 -9.69 6.96 21.42
C SER A 324 -8.33 7.48 20.96
N ILE A 325 -8.26 8.15 19.80
CA ILE A 325 -7.01 8.63 19.19
C ILE A 325 -7.12 10.13 18.94
N THR A 326 -6.08 10.87 19.27
CA THR A 326 -5.94 12.27 18.88
C THR A 326 -5.06 12.37 17.64
N LEU A 327 -5.62 12.81 16.52
CA LEU A 327 -4.84 13.21 15.36
C LEU A 327 -4.42 14.65 15.53
N THR A 328 -3.17 14.96 15.23
CA THR A 328 -2.64 16.33 15.33
C THR A 328 -3.24 17.23 14.25
N ASP A 329 -3.48 16.66 13.05
CA ASP A 329 -4.17 17.33 11.94
C ASP A 329 -4.76 16.28 11.00
N PHE A 330 -5.96 16.58 10.45
CA PHE A 330 -6.52 15.79 9.37
C PHE A 330 -7.26 16.71 8.41
N GLY A 331 -6.62 17.03 7.29
CA GLY A 331 -7.24 17.98 6.39
C GLY A 331 -6.64 18.06 4.99
N ASN A 332 -7.18 19.01 4.20
CA ASN A 332 -6.79 19.25 2.82
C ASN A 332 -6.95 18.00 1.95
N VAL A 333 -8.15 17.39 1.95
CA VAL A 333 -8.47 16.22 1.14
C VAL A 333 -9.32 16.62 -0.04
N VAL A 334 -8.94 16.19 -1.24
CA VAL A 334 -9.68 16.43 -2.48
C VAL A 334 -10.09 15.09 -3.08
N LEU A 335 -11.38 14.88 -3.23
CA LEU A 335 -12.01 13.75 -3.89
C LEU A 335 -12.72 14.28 -5.14
N ARG A 336 -12.23 13.97 -6.34
CA ARG A 336 -12.81 14.52 -7.55
C ARG A 336 -12.83 13.55 -8.73
N ASP A 337 -13.79 13.74 -9.62
CA ASP A 337 -13.96 12.95 -10.83
C ASP A 337 -14.07 11.45 -10.51
N LEU A 338 -14.91 11.10 -9.51
CA LEU A 338 -15.08 9.72 -9.06
C LEU A 338 -16.38 9.11 -9.59
N ARG A 339 -16.29 7.87 -10.05
CA ARG A 339 -17.45 7.04 -10.42
C ARG A 339 -17.57 5.89 -9.43
N LEU A 340 -18.69 5.84 -8.70
CA LEU A 340 -18.87 4.95 -7.56
C LEU A 340 -19.99 3.94 -7.80
N ASP A 341 -19.74 2.67 -7.48
CA ASP A 341 -20.77 1.65 -7.26
C ASP A 341 -20.45 0.90 -5.97
N ALA A 342 -21.16 1.19 -4.88
CA ALA A 342 -20.83 0.68 -3.57
C ALA A 342 -22.07 0.33 -2.75
N LYS A 343 -21.93 -0.62 -1.80
CA LYS A 343 -23.01 -0.95 -0.87
C LYS A 343 -23.00 -0.06 0.36
N GLY A 344 -21.82 0.27 0.88
CA GLY A 344 -21.64 1.13 2.05
C GLY A 344 -21.52 2.61 1.67
N PRO A 345 -21.73 3.54 2.63
CA PRO A 345 -21.65 4.97 2.41
C PRO A 345 -20.22 5.49 2.23
N ILE A 346 -20.09 6.70 1.71
CA ILE A 346 -18.92 7.54 1.97
C ILE A 346 -19.00 7.97 3.44
N VAL A 347 -17.92 7.78 4.21
CA VAL A 347 -17.86 8.12 5.64
C VAL A 347 -16.80 9.20 5.85
N LEU A 348 -17.22 10.35 6.38
CA LEU A 348 -16.37 11.48 6.74
C LEU A 348 -16.64 11.86 8.20
N LYS A 349 -15.93 11.23 9.14
CA LYS A 349 -16.18 11.41 10.59
C LYS A 349 -14.92 11.84 11.32
N GLY A 350 -14.92 13.11 11.74
CA GLY A 350 -14.01 13.61 12.75
C GLY A 350 -14.61 13.52 14.15
N THR A 351 -13.87 14.05 15.13
CA THR A 351 -14.32 14.29 16.51
C THR A 351 -14.34 15.79 16.78
N SER A 352 -14.88 16.21 17.93
CA SER A 352 -14.80 17.61 18.37
C SER A 352 -13.36 18.10 18.50
N GLU A 353 -12.45 17.22 18.89
CA GLU A 353 -11.04 17.53 19.12
C GLU A 353 -10.22 17.44 17.83
N THR A 354 -10.61 16.54 16.93
CA THR A 354 -9.97 16.36 15.64
C THR A 354 -11.01 16.39 14.51
N PRO A 355 -11.55 17.54 14.14
CA PRO A 355 -12.45 17.64 12.99
C PRO A 355 -11.68 17.39 11.69
N LEU A 356 -12.35 16.81 10.70
CA LEU A 356 -11.82 16.78 9.34
C LEU A 356 -11.89 18.16 8.73
N ARG A 357 -10.76 18.71 8.23
CA ARG A 357 -10.69 20.07 7.75
C ARG A 357 -10.47 20.18 6.25
N ASN A 358 -11.11 21.18 5.62
CA ASN A 358 -10.89 21.53 4.22
C ASN A 358 -11.07 20.32 3.26
N MET A 359 -12.21 19.66 3.38
CA MET A 359 -12.60 18.55 2.50
C MET A 359 -13.26 19.10 1.23
N ARG A 360 -12.90 18.56 0.06
CA ARG A 360 -13.51 18.94 -1.22
C ARG A 360 -13.99 17.68 -1.95
N LEU A 361 -15.28 17.65 -2.30
CA LEU A 361 -15.92 16.61 -3.08
C LEU A 361 -16.42 17.25 -4.38
N GLU A 362 -15.81 16.88 -5.51
CA GLU A 362 -16.07 17.55 -6.79
C GLU A 362 -16.35 16.53 -7.90
N ARG A 363 -17.47 16.66 -8.59
CA ARG A 363 -17.85 15.79 -9.73
C ARG A 363 -17.79 14.30 -9.38
N ILE A 364 -18.51 13.94 -8.31
CA ILE A 364 -18.66 12.56 -7.88
C ILE A 364 -20.02 12.03 -8.32
N SER A 365 -20.05 10.89 -8.97
CA SER A 365 -21.30 10.30 -9.46
C SER A 365 -21.35 8.79 -9.21
N GLY A 366 -22.55 8.23 -9.17
CA GLY A 366 -22.72 6.79 -9.08
C GLY A 366 -23.82 6.34 -8.16
N ARG A 367 -23.75 5.05 -7.78
CA ARG A 367 -24.72 4.40 -6.92
C ARG A 367 -24.09 4.01 -5.58
N ILE A 368 -24.80 4.33 -4.51
CA ILE A 368 -24.49 3.86 -3.17
C ILE A 368 -25.73 3.19 -2.59
N ALA A 369 -25.66 1.90 -2.28
CA ALA A 369 -26.83 1.15 -1.82
C ALA A 369 -27.27 1.51 -0.40
N ALA A 370 -26.43 2.16 0.40
CA ALA A 370 -26.77 2.66 1.71
C ALA A 370 -27.90 3.68 1.67
N ALA A 371 -28.77 3.69 2.68
CA ALA A 371 -29.89 4.63 2.77
C ALA A 371 -29.40 6.10 2.86
N VAL A 372 -28.26 6.33 3.49
CA VAL A 372 -27.57 7.61 3.57
C VAL A 372 -26.26 7.47 2.77
N PRO A 373 -26.16 8.05 1.57
CA PRO A 373 -24.96 7.88 0.73
C PRO A 373 -23.68 8.48 1.29
N ILE A 374 -23.79 9.56 2.08
CA ILE A 374 -22.65 10.22 2.72
C ILE A 374 -22.97 10.43 4.18
N GLU A 375 -22.20 9.82 5.06
CA GLU A 375 -22.25 10.04 6.51
C GLU A 375 -21.18 11.05 6.92
N MET A 376 -21.57 12.08 7.68
CA MET A 376 -20.67 13.14 8.09
C MET A 376 -20.83 13.48 9.56
N GLN A 377 -19.68 13.78 10.20
CA GLN A 377 -19.62 14.26 11.57
C GLN A 377 -18.35 15.08 11.77
N ALA A 378 -18.45 16.24 12.40
CA ALA A 378 -17.31 17.12 12.69
C ALA A 378 -16.39 17.32 11.46
N VAL A 379 -16.94 17.92 10.42
CA VAL A 379 -16.24 18.25 9.17
C VAL A 379 -16.27 19.77 8.98
N ASP A 380 -15.10 20.40 9.05
CA ASP A 380 -14.96 21.84 8.92
C ASP A 380 -14.48 22.25 7.52
N GLY A 381 -15.10 23.24 6.92
CA GLY A 381 -14.69 23.76 5.61
C GLY A 381 -14.95 22.77 4.46
N LEU A 382 -16.03 22.00 4.53
CA LEU A 382 -16.46 21.12 3.46
C LEU A 382 -16.98 21.91 2.26
N VAL A 383 -16.51 21.56 1.08
CA VAL A 383 -17.02 22.07 -0.20
C VAL A 383 -17.47 20.87 -1.06
N MET A 384 -18.73 20.90 -1.47
CA MET A 384 -19.29 19.90 -2.40
C MET A 384 -19.75 20.58 -3.68
N THR A 385 -19.31 20.06 -4.83
CA THR A 385 -19.66 20.60 -6.15
C THR A 385 -19.94 19.44 -7.09
N ASP A 386 -21.14 19.43 -7.69
CA ASP A 386 -21.55 18.40 -8.66
C ASP A 386 -21.42 16.96 -8.13
N VAL A 387 -21.98 16.72 -6.93
CA VAL A 387 -22.04 15.39 -6.31
C VAL A 387 -23.42 14.79 -6.58
N ARG A 388 -23.47 13.72 -7.39
CA ARG A 388 -24.69 13.06 -7.85
C ARG A 388 -24.67 11.59 -7.49
N LEU A 389 -25.19 11.24 -6.32
CA LEU A 389 -25.25 9.88 -5.81
C LEU A 389 -26.70 9.41 -5.72
N SER A 390 -27.01 8.25 -6.33
CA SER A 390 -28.28 7.57 -6.11
C SER A 390 -28.17 6.62 -4.91
N SER A 391 -29.20 6.59 -4.06
CA SER A 391 -29.30 5.62 -2.96
C SER A 391 -30.02 4.35 -3.39
N GLY A 392 -29.77 3.23 -2.68
CA GLY A 392 -30.42 1.93 -2.95
C GLY A 392 -31.88 1.80 -2.51
N CYS A 393 -32.50 2.87 -2.01
CA CYS A 393 -33.90 2.88 -1.62
C CYS A 393 -34.81 2.87 -2.86
N PRO A 394 -35.93 2.06 -2.90
CA PRO A 394 -36.76 1.88 -4.12
C PRO A 394 -37.53 3.11 -4.62
N LYS A 395 -37.36 4.26 -4.02
CA LYS A 395 -37.84 5.56 -4.54
C LYS A 395 -36.85 6.66 -4.17
N PRO A 396 -36.02 7.10 -5.08
CA PRO A 396 -35.54 8.45 -4.96
C PRO A 396 -35.85 9.27 -6.21
N ALA A 397 -36.33 10.46 -5.99
CA ALA A 397 -35.93 11.56 -6.83
C ALA A 397 -34.39 11.77 -6.70
N PRO A 398 -33.69 12.18 -7.75
CA PRO A 398 -32.27 12.51 -7.64
C PRO A 398 -32.12 13.65 -6.63
N PHE A 399 -31.50 13.35 -5.49
CA PHE A 399 -31.20 14.40 -4.50
C PHE A 399 -29.92 15.10 -4.91
N THR A 400 -30.04 16.36 -5.26
CA THR A 400 -28.88 17.25 -5.31
C THR A 400 -28.76 17.91 -3.94
N TRP A 401 -27.72 17.59 -3.21
CA TRP A 401 -27.45 18.23 -1.91
C TRP A 401 -26.68 19.54 -2.17
N THR A 402 -27.25 20.64 -1.79
CA THR A 402 -26.58 21.93 -1.78
C THR A 402 -26.35 22.38 -0.35
N TRP A 403 -25.13 22.67 0.02
CA TRP A 403 -24.79 23.26 1.31
C TRP A 403 -25.12 24.75 1.30
N LYS A 404 -25.98 25.18 2.21
CA LYS A 404 -26.13 26.57 2.56
C LYS A 404 -25.78 26.74 4.04
N SER A 405 -24.87 27.60 4.26
CA SER A 405 -24.22 28.09 5.49
C SER A 405 -24.73 27.64 6.87
N ASP A 406 -25.51 26.67 7.15
CA ASP A 406 -25.83 26.13 8.48
C ASP A 406 -26.79 24.92 8.45
N SER A 407 -27.23 24.47 7.29
CA SER A 407 -28.11 23.30 7.16
C SER A 407 -28.08 22.69 5.76
N TRP A 408 -28.39 21.40 5.70
CA TRP A 408 -28.58 20.68 4.44
C TRP A 408 -30.02 20.85 3.97
N GLU A 409 -30.20 21.35 2.75
CA GLU A 409 -31.50 21.31 2.10
C GLU A 409 -31.44 20.33 0.92
N SER A 410 -32.38 19.40 0.86
CA SER A 410 -32.64 18.58 -0.33
C SER A 410 -33.36 19.43 -1.37
N VAL A 411 -32.79 19.52 -2.57
CA VAL A 411 -33.47 20.13 -3.72
C VAL A 411 -34.03 18.98 -4.55
N PRO A 412 -35.35 18.98 -4.86
CA PRO A 412 -35.99 17.95 -5.66
C PRO A 412 -35.47 17.84 -7.09
#